data_bec5f07290706f3aa64f75bda0069082
#
_entry.id   bec5f07290706f3aa64f75bda0069082
#
_cell.length_a   1.000
_cell.length_b   1.000
_cell.length_c   1.000
_cell.angle_alpha   90.00
_cell.angle_beta   90.00
_cell.angle_gamma   90.00
#
_symmetry.space_group_name_H-M   'P 1'
#
loop_
_entity.id
_entity.type
_entity.pdbx_description
1 polymer ?
#
loop_
_entity_poly.entity_id
_entity_poly.type
_entity_poly.pdbx_seq_one_letter_code
_entity_poly.pdbx_strand_id
1 'polypeptide(L)'
;MAQVHCNLFSYSLGYPVDIEVILPSFTSCNMDMPHTHALPGKFPVIYLLHGYGNDYQAWLRYTSIERYAEEHRIAVVTFSCHNKAYLNAPLGENFYDFLNSELSEFVENYFPISANPQERYIAGLSMGGYGALLHGLTNLERYSAIGAFSPGIPDENPKEELNKIMRIDLYKVTREALASGKQLPDLFMCIGDKDFLYERVTRYHKTFMPKWHNSRYRYDDLPNYEHEFAIWDKEIQVFLDWIRRKDVYKQMGKNKV
;
A
#
# COMPACT_ATOMS: atom_id res chain seq x y z
N MET A 1 -3.32 -20.15 4.72
CA MET A 1 -2.75 -19.12 3.85
C MET A 1 -2.17 -19.76 2.60
N ALA A 2 -2.33 -19.13 1.43
CA ALA A 2 -1.63 -19.50 0.22
C ALA A 2 -0.75 -18.34 -0.23
N GLN A 3 0.51 -18.60 -0.51
CA GLN A 3 1.45 -17.70 -1.15
C GLN A 3 1.59 -18.13 -2.60
N VAL A 4 1.36 -17.21 -3.53
CA VAL A 4 1.35 -17.49 -4.97
C VAL A 4 2.29 -16.54 -5.68
N HIS A 5 3.41 -17.08 -6.15
CA HIS A 5 4.32 -16.35 -7.03
C HIS A 5 3.84 -16.47 -8.48
N CYS A 6 3.65 -15.34 -9.14
CA CYS A 6 3.26 -15.28 -10.54
C CYS A 6 4.28 -14.49 -11.34
N ASN A 7 4.69 -15.04 -12.48
CA ASN A 7 5.40 -14.31 -13.52
C ASN A 7 4.44 -14.12 -14.70
N LEU A 8 4.04 -12.89 -14.98
CA LEU A 8 3.11 -12.58 -16.06
C LEU A 8 3.73 -11.62 -17.07
N PHE A 9 3.42 -11.77 -18.35
CA PHE A 9 3.77 -10.78 -19.35
C PHE A 9 2.88 -9.54 -19.16
N SER A 10 3.51 -8.40 -18.94
CA SER A 10 2.81 -7.12 -18.79
C SER A 10 2.78 -6.35 -20.10
N TYR A 11 1.59 -5.96 -20.54
CA TYR A 11 1.43 -5.09 -21.70
C TYR A 11 1.77 -3.62 -21.40
N SER A 12 1.64 -3.20 -20.12
CA SER A 12 2.05 -1.85 -19.68
C SER A 12 3.57 -1.70 -19.60
N LEU A 13 4.28 -2.78 -19.29
CA LEU A 13 5.73 -2.78 -19.11
C LEU A 13 6.46 -3.28 -20.36
N GLY A 14 5.82 -4.12 -21.18
CA GLY A 14 6.40 -4.72 -22.38
C GLY A 14 7.31 -5.92 -22.11
N TYR A 15 7.32 -6.46 -20.89
CA TYR A 15 8.11 -7.60 -20.47
C TYR A 15 7.45 -8.36 -19.30
N PRO A 16 7.93 -9.59 -18.98
CA PRO A 16 7.42 -10.33 -17.83
C PRO A 16 7.77 -9.63 -16.49
N VAL A 17 6.80 -9.60 -15.59
CA VAL A 17 6.94 -9.06 -14.24
C VAL A 17 6.56 -10.08 -13.19
N ASP A 18 7.32 -10.11 -12.10
CA ASP A 18 7.05 -10.94 -10.94
C ASP A 18 6.13 -10.21 -9.96
N ILE A 19 5.09 -10.90 -9.53
CA ILE A 19 4.19 -10.47 -8.48
C ILE A 19 4.07 -11.56 -7.42
N GLU A 20 3.81 -11.16 -6.20
CA GLU A 20 3.46 -12.07 -5.11
C GLU A 20 2.05 -11.79 -4.65
N VAL A 21 1.24 -12.83 -4.50
CA VAL A 21 -0.13 -12.76 -4.00
C VAL A 21 -0.27 -13.63 -2.77
N ILE A 22 -0.53 -13.00 -1.62
CA ILE A 22 -0.83 -13.68 -0.37
C ILE A 22 -2.34 -13.77 -0.24
N LEU A 23 -2.87 -14.98 -0.18
CA LEU A 23 -4.30 -15.24 0.01
C LEU A 23 -4.51 -15.87 1.38
N PRO A 24 -5.29 -15.24 2.28
CA PRO A 24 -5.62 -15.83 3.57
C PRO A 24 -6.33 -17.15 3.40
N SER A 25 -6.07 -18.12 4.28
CA SER A 25 -6.86 -19.33 4.31
C SER A 25 -8.13 -19.12 5.13
N PHE A 26 -9.16 -19.88 4.79
CA PHE A 26 -10.38 -19.92 5.58
C PHE A 26 -10.30 -20.99 6.68
N THR A 27 -9.41 -21.95 6.50
CA THR A 27 -9.13 -23.01 7.48
C THR A 27 -8.01 -22.57 8.41
N SER A 28 -8.23 -22.64 9.72
CA SER A 28 -7.17 -22.54 10.70
C SER A 28 -6.72 -23.92 11.16
N CYS A 29 -5.53 -23.99 11.75
CA CYS A 29 -5.08 -25.18 12.46
C CYS A 29 -5.89 -25.47 13.74
N ASN A 30 -6.80 -24.58 14.14
CA ASN A 30 -7.72 -24.79 15.25
C ASN A 30 -8.79 -25.82 14.88
N MET A 31 -8.87 -26.88 15.68
CA MET A 31 -9.80 -27.99 15.44
C MET A 31 -11.29 -27.61 15.51
N ASP A 32 -11.60 -26.44 16.05
CA ASP A 32 -12.97 -25.92 16.18
C ASP A 32 -13.48 -25.16 14.94
N MET A 33 -12.62 -24.97 13.92
CA MET A 33 -12.99 -24.27 12.69
C MET A 33 -13.43 -25.24 11.60
N PRO A 34 -14.37 -24.87 10.74
CA PRO A 34 -14.76 -25.71 9.62
C PRO A 34 -13.59 -26.04 8.70
N HIS A 35 -13.37 -27.30 8.40
CA HIS A 35 -12.41 -27.75 7.39
C HIS A 35 -12.98 -27.54 6.00
N THR A 36 -12.83 -26.34 5.44
CA THR A 36 -13.36 -26.01 4.11
C THR A 36 -12.46 -24.97 3.41
N HIS A 37 -12.36 -25.10 2.09
CA HIS A 37 -11.78 -24.07 1.22
C HIS A 37 -12.85 -23.23 0.51
N ALA A 38 -14.14 -23.45 0.82
CA ALA A 38 -15.21 -22.60 0.31
C ALA A 38 -15.14 -21.22 0.98
N LEU A 39 -14.99 -20.17 0.17
CA LEU A 39 -14.90 -18.79 0.66
C LEU A 39 -16.29 -18.19 0.81
N PRO A 40 -16.56 -17.44 1.90
CA PRO A 40 -17.83 -16.73 2.07
C PRO A 40 -17.97 -15.51 1.14
N GLY A 41 -16.87 -15.08 0.54
CA GLY A 41 -16.80 -13.95 -0.40
C GLY A 41 -15.40 -13.76 -0.93
N LYS A 42 -15.22 -12.78 -1.80
CA LYS A 42 -13.89 -12.35 -2.26
C LYS A 42 -13.16 -11.61 -1.15
N PHE A 43 -11.83 -11.75 -1.09
CA PHE A 43 -10.99 -11.05 -0.11
C PHE A 43 -10.87 -9.56 -0.45
N PRO A 44 -10.93 -8.65 0.53
CA PRO A 44 -10.41 -7.31 0.37
C PRO A 44 -8.90 -7.38 0.12
N VAL A 45 -8.33 -6.36 -0.50
CA VAL A 45 -6.93 -6.39 -0.96
C VAL A 45 -6.16 -5.14 -0.57
N ILE A 46 -4.90 -5.35 -0.19
CA ILE A 46 -3.90 -4.30 -0.05
C ILE A 46 -2.81 -4.48 -1.12
N TYR A 47 -2.60 -3.44 -1.94
CA TYR A 47 -1.43 -3.33 -2.80
C TYR A 47 -0.31 -2.72 -1.98
N LEU A 48 0.77 -3.50 -1.74
CA LEU A 48 1.81 -3.17 -0.79
C LEU A 48 3.15 -2.90 -1.50
N LEU A 49 3.57 -1.64 -1.48
CA LEU A 49 4.64 -1.10 -2.29
C LEU A 49 5.98 -1.09 -1.56
N HIS A 50 7.05 -1.57 -2.21
CA HIS A 50 8.40 -1.63 -1.65
C HIS A 50 9.14 -0.28 -1.72
N GLY A 51 10.21 -0.12 -0.96
CA GLY A 51 11.11 1.04 -0.96
C GLY A 51 12.18 1.00 -2.05
N TYR A 52 12.97 2.06 -2.12
CA TYR A 52 14.15 2.13 -3.00
C TYR A 52 15.15 1.00 -2.68
N GLY A 53 15.69 0.37 -3.70
CA GLY A 53 16.66 -0.73 -3.55
C GLY A 53 16.03 -2.06 -3.12
N ASN A 54 14.72 -2.14 -3.02
CA ASN A 54 13.97 -3.34 -2.66
C ASN A 54 13.23 -3.94 -3.87
N ASP A 55 12.54 -5.05 -3.63
CA ASP A 55 11.77 -5.80 -4.60
C ASP A 55 10.41 -6.25 -4.02
N TYR A 56 9.66 -7.05 -4.79
CA TYR A 56 8.36 -7.59 -4.42
C TYR A 56 8.39 -8.47 -3.14
N GLN A 57 9.56 -8.99 -2.75
CA GLN A 57 9.70 -9.84 -1.57
C GLN A 57 10.06 -9.08 -0.29
N ALA A 58 10.39 -7.79 -0.37
CA ALA A 58 10.92 -7.05 0.76
C ALA A 58 9.99 -7.08 1.99
N TRP A 59 8.68 -6.89 1.79
CA TRP A 59 7.72 -6.99 2.87
C TRP A 59 7.62 -8.40 3.48
N LEU A 60 7.72 -9.43 2.67
CA LEU A 60 7.67 -10.82 3.13
C LEU A 60 8.93 -11.21 3.92
N ARG A 61 10.11 -10.72 3.47
CA ARG A 61 11.40 -11.06 4.12
C ARG A 61 11.64 -10.36 5.44
N TYR A 62 11.17 -9.12 5.58
CA TYR A 62 11.54 -8.26 6.70
C TYR A 62 10.40 -7.95 7.66
N THR A 63 9.20 -8.47 7.39
CA THR A 63 8.03 -8.30 8.25
C THR A 63 7.27 -9.61 8.42
N SER A 64 6.29 -9.62 9.31
CA SER A 64 5.35 -10.74 9.44
C SER A 64 4.07 -10.52 8.60
N ILE A 65 4.17 -9.89 7.44
CA ILE A 65 3.00 -9.51 6.63
C ILE A 65 2.09 -10.69 6.28
N GLU A 66 2.65 -11.87 6.06
CA GLU A 66 1.87 -13.07 5.81
C GLU A 66 0.94 -13.42 6.97
N ARG A 67 1.47 -13.39 8.19
CA ARG A 67 0.69 -13.63 9.41
C ARG A 67 -0.38 -12.55 9.58
N TYR A 68 -0.03 -11.28 9.36
CA TYR A 68 -1.00 -10.19 9.47
C TYR A 68 -2.12 -10.28 8.44
N ALA A 69 -1.79 -10.67 7.20
CA ALA A 69 -2.76 -10.94 6.15
C ALA A 69 -3.75 -12.04 6.56
N GLU A 70 -3.23 -13.13 7.12
CA GLU A 70 -4.04 -14.24 7.62
C GLU A 70 -4.94 -13.81 8.79
N GLU A 71 -4.40 -13.12 9.80
CA GLU A 71 -5.13 -12.63 10.97
C GLU A 71 -6.29 -11.71 10.56
N HIS A 72 -6.05 -10.82 9.59
CA HIS A 72 -7.04 -9.86 9.12
C HIS A 72 -7.92 -10.38 7.99
N ARG A 73 -7.61 -11.54 7.42
CA ARG A 73 -8.27 -12.08 6.21
C ARG A 73 -8.33 -11.03 5.09
N ILE A 74 -7.16 -10.49 4.76
CA ILE A 74 -6.95 -9.53 3.69
C ILE A 74 -5.91 -10.08 2.71
N ALA A 75 -6.18 -10.04 1.42
CA ALA A 75 -5.19 -10.39 0.43
C ALA A 75 -4.10 -9.31 0.33
N VAL A 76 -2.86 -9.72 0.10
CA VAL A 76 -1.75 -8.80 -0.13
C VAL A 76 -1.19 -9.05 -1.52
N VAL A 77 -0.96 -7.97 -2.27
CA VAL A 77 -0.36 -8.02 -3.61
C VAL A 77 0.88 -7.14 -3.60
N THR A 78 2.03 -7.71 -3.96
CA THR A 78 3.29 -6.99 -4.13
C THR A 78 3.86 -7.22 -5.54
N PHE A 79 4.66 -6.29 -6.01
CA PHE A 79 5.38 -6.39 -7.29
C PHE A 79 6.64 -5.52 -7.24
N SER A 80 7.59 -5.78 -8.15
CA SER A 80 8.79 -4.97 -8.27
C SER A 80 8.58 -3.84 -9.28
N CYS A 81 8.72 -2.59 -8.82
CA CYS A 81 8.82 -1.43 -9.71
C CYS A 81 10.28 -0.97 -9.89
N HIS A 82 11.24 -1.77 -9.43
CA HIS A 82 12.64 -1.36 -9.34
C HIS A 82 12.75 0.01 -8.62
N ASN A 83 13.64 0.87 -9.06
CA ASN A 83 13.78 2.23 -8.51
C ASN A 83 13.05 3.29 -9.38
N LYS A 84 11.85 2.97 -9.88
CA LYS A 84 11.08 3.82 -10.82
C LYS A 84 9.96 4.62 -10.15
N ALA A 85 9.90 4.60 -8.82
CA ALA A 85 8.92 5.35 -8.00
C ALA A 85 7.46 5.19 -8.43
N TYR A 86 7.11 4.04 -9.01
CA TYR A 86 5.76 3.72 -9.47
C TYR A 86 5.20 4.68 -10.53
N LEU A 87 6.10 5.24 -11.35
CA LEU A 87 5.80 6.21 -12.40
C LEU A 87 5.93 5.60 -13.79
N ASN A 88 5.24 6.19 -14.76
CA ASN A 88 5.50 5.90 -16.17
C ASN A 88 6.83 6.50 -16.59
N ALA A 89 7.64 5.73 -17.32
CA ALA A 89 8.90 6.19 -17.90
C ALA A 89 8.72 6.60 -19.36
N PRO A 90 9.54 7.52 -19.88
CA PRO A 90 9.43 7.99 -21.26
C PRO A 90 9.62 6.90 -22.32
N LEU A 91 10.24 5.78 -21.98
CA LEU A 91 10.60 4.69 -22.88
C LEU A 91 9.85 3.36 -22.60
N GLY A 92 8.66 3.42 -22.00
CA GLY A 92 7.76 2.27 -22.00
C GLY A 92 7.70 1.42 -20.74
N GLU A 93 8.39 1.76 -19.67
CA GLU A 93 8.18 1.11 -18.36
C GLU A 93 7.06 1.85 -17.60
N ASN A 94 5.81 1.53 -17.92
CA ASN A 94 4.64 2.28 -17.45
C ASN A 94 4.11 1.71 -16.13
N PHE A 95 4.88 1.83 -15.03
CA PHE A 95 4.51 1.31 -13.71
C PHE A 95 3.28 2.01 -13.11
N TYR A 96 3.02 3.27 -13.47
CA TYR A 96 1.78 3.93 -13.04
C TYR A 96 0.55 3.23 -13.64
N ASP A 97 0.56 2.95 -14.95
CA ASP A 97 -0.54 2.28 -15.64
C ASP A 97 -0.64 0.81 -15.23
N PHE A 98 0.51 0.14 -15.05
CA PHE A 98 0.56 -1.22 -14.55
C PHE A 98 -0.19 -1.35 -13.22
N LEU A 99 0.14 -0.55 -12.22
CA LEU A 99 -0.48 -0.62 -10.90
C LEU A 99 -1.97 -0.24 -10.93
N ASN A 100 -2.31 0.83 -11.67
CA ASN A 100 -3.68 1.35 -11.65
C ASN A 100 -4.66 0.62 -12.57
N SER A 101 -4.19 -0.15 -13.54
CA SER A 101 -5.05 -0.83 -14.51
C SER A 101 -4.75 -2.32 -14.57
N GLU A 102 -3.59 -2.68 -15.09
CA GLU A 102 -3.28 -4.05 -15.47
C GLU A 102 -3.16 -5.00 -14.27
N LEU A 103 -2.41 -4.62 -13.23
CA LEU A 103 -2.20 -5.47 -12.05
C LEU A 103 -3.53 -5.79 -11.35
N SER A 104 -4.38 -4.77 -11.16
CA SER A 104 -5.68 -4.99 -10.52
C SER A 104 -6.62 -5.82 -11.39
N GLU A 105 -6.65 -5.56 -12.71
CA GLU A 105 -7.41 -6.39 -13.65
C GLU A 105 -6.97 -7.85 -13.57
N PHE A 106 -5.66 -8.09 -13.58
CA PHE A 106 -5.12 -9.45 -13.47
C PHE A 106 -5.53 -10.13 -12.17
N VAL A 107 -5.23 -9.52 -11.00
CA VAL A 107 -5.46 -10.20 -9.72
C VAL A 107 -6.94 -10.36 -9.39
N GLU A 108 -7.80 -9.42 -9.77
CA GLU A 108 -9.25 -9.49 -9.52
C GLU A 108 -9.97 -10.52 -10.39
N ASN A 109 -9.41 -10.90 -11.55
CA ASN A 109 -9.95 -11.93 -12.44
C ASN A 109 -9.38 -13.33 -12.18
N TYR A 110 -8.11 -13.44 -11.78
CA TYR A 110 -7.45 -14.74 -11.58
C TYR A 110 -7.52 -15.24 -10.13
N PHE A 111 -7.75 -14.37 -9.16
CA PHE A 111 -7.81 -14.72 -7.74
C PHE A 111 -9.16 -14.33 -7.11
N PRO A 112 -9.51 -14.90 -5.96
CA PRO A 112 -10.72 -14.52 -5.22
C PRO A 112 -10.55 -13.16 -4.52
N ILE A 113 -10.14 -12.14 -5.27
CA ILE A 113 -9.89 -10.77 -4.79
C ILE A 113 -11.04 -9.86 -5.22
N SER A 114 -11.49 -8.99 -4.31
CA SER A 114 -12.61 -8.07 -4.54
C SER A 114 -12.22 -6.94 -5.48
N ALA A 115 -13.09 -6.65 -6.45
CA ALA A 115 -13.00 -5.49 -7.32
C ALA A 115 -13.66 -4.22 -6.71
N ASN A 116 -14.26 -4.33 -5.53
CA ASN A 116 -14.91 -3.20 -4.87
C ASN A 116 -13.88 -2.17 -4.36
N PRO A 117 -13.93 -0.90 -4.80
CA PRO A 117 -13.01 0.13 -4.34
C PRO A 117 -13.01 0.33 -2.80
N GLN A 118 -14.14 0.05 -2.13
CA GLN A 118 -14.24 0.15 -0.68
C GLN A 118 -13.48 -0.96 0.07
N GLU A 119 -13.06 -1.99 -0.66
CA GLU A 119 -12.31 -3.14 -0.16
C GLU A 119 -10.88 -3.17 -0.74
N ARG A 120 -10.46 -2.08 -1.38
CA ARG A 120 -9.15 -1.92 -1.99
C ARG A 120 -8.35 -0.87 -1.25
N TYR A 121 -7.15 -1.23 -0.82
CA TYR A 121 -6.21 -0.39 -0.07
C TYR A 121 -4.88 -0.33 -0.78
N ILE A 122 -4.14 0.76 -0.57
CA ILE A 122 -2.77 0.91 -1.05
C ILE A 122 -1.88 1.37 0.10
N ALA A 123 -0.73 0.74 0.25
CA ALA A 123 0.24 1.16 1.25
C ALA A 123 1.68 0.91 0.77
N GLY A 124 2.64 1.55 1.43
CA GLY A 124 4.04 1.34 1.10
C GLY A 124 4.99 2.09 2.01
N LEU A 125 6.26 1.67 1.97
CA LEU A 125 7.33 2.28 2.75
C LEU A 125 8.24 3.13 1.86
N SER A 126 8.76 4.24 2.38
CA SER A 126 9.77 5.08 1.71
C SER A 126 9.33 5.51 0.30
N MET A 127 10.03 5.07 -0.75
CA MET A 127 9.61 5.24 -2.15
C MET A 127 8.21 4.64 -2.41
N GLY A 128 7.87 3.51 -1.78
CA GLY A 128 6.53 2.93 -1.85
C GLY A 128 5.48 3.78 -1.12
N GLY A 129 5.86 4.47 -0.04
CA GLY A 129 5.02 5.45 0.63
C GLY A 129 4.71 6.66 -0.24
N TYR A 130 5.70 7.15 -0.99
CA TYR A 130 5.49 8.12 -2.06
C TYR A 130 4.51 7.59 -3.11
N GLY A 131 4.73 6.37 -3.59
CA GLY A 131 3.84 5.70 -4.56
C GLY A 131 2.41 5.58 -4.03
N ALA A 132 2.23 5.17 -2.78
CA ALA A 132 0.92 5.03 -2.15
C ALA A 132 0.17 6.37 -2.08
N LEU A 133 0.85 7.44 -1.67
CA LEU A 133 0.28 8.79 -1.69
C LEU A 133 -0.07 9.25 -3.11
N LEU A 134 0.84 9.08 -4.06
CA LEU A 134 0.62 9.48 -5.44
C LEU A 134 -0.60 8.78 -6.05
N HIS A 135 -0.61 7.44 -6.03
CA HIS A 135 -1.67 6.67 -6.65
C HIS A 135 -3.02 6.83 -5.95
N GLY A 136 -3.03 6.86 -4.62
CA GLY A 136 -4.25 7.06 -3.84
C GLY A 136 -4.86 8.45 -4.02
N LEU A 137 -4.04 9.49 -4.20
CA LEU A 137 -4.51 10.87 -4.34
C LEU A 137 -4.81 11.28 -5.78
N THR A 138 -4.23 10.61 -6.77
CA THR A 138 -4.57 10.83 -8.18
C THR A 138 -5.77 9.99 -8.63
N ASN A 139 -6.14 8.93 -7.88
CA ASN A 139 -7.23 8.00 -8.19
C ASN A 139 -8.19 7.86 -7.00
N LEU A 140 -8.83 8.95 -6.59
CA LEU A 140 -9.63 9.07 -5.36
C LEU A 140 -10.77 8.05 -5.23
N GLU A 141 -11.29 7.56 -6.34
CA GLU A 141 -12.39 6.59 -6.36
C GLU A 141 -11.92 5.14 -6.35
N ARG A 142 -10.59 4.92 -6.34
CA ARG A 142 -10.01 3.59 -6.53
C ARG A 142 -9.65 2.90 -5.21
N TYR A 143 -9.20 3.66 -4.22
CA TYR A 143 -8.74 3.14 -2.94
C TYR A 143 -9.50 3.76 -1.79
N SER A 144 -9.91 2.95 -0.82
CA SER A 144 -10.61 3.46 0.38
C SER A 144 -9.67 3.94 1.47
N ALA A 145 -8.42 3.45 1.50
CA ALA A 145 -7.39 3.94 2.41
C ALA A 145 -5.99 3.89 1.81
N ILE A 146 -5.15 4.82 2.27
CA ILE A 146 -3.72 4.95 1.95
C ILE A 146 -2.93 4.75 3.23
N GLY A 147 -1.90 3.88 3.20
CA GLY A 147 -0.88 3.74 4.23
C GLY A 147 0.48 4.24 3.72
N ALA A 148 1.02 5.28 4.32
CA ALA A 148 2.30 5.86 3.92
C ALA A 148 3.31 5.78 5.08
N PHE A 149 4.20 4.79 5.01
CA PHE A 149 5.18 4.52 6.05
C PHE A 149 6.51 5.18 5.69
N SER A 150 6.97 6.13 6.50
CA SER A 150 8.17 6.94 6.21
C SER A 150 8.22 7.41 4.75
N PRO A 151 7.16 8.04 4.21
CA PRO A 151 7.05 8.28 2.78
C PRO A 151 8.15 9.21 2.26
N GLY A 152 8.68 8.89 1.08
CA GLY A 152 9.58 9.77 0.37
C GLY A 152 8.85 11.01 -0.12
N ILE A 153 8.92 12.10 0.63
CA ILE A 153 8.35 13.39 0.22
C ILE A 153 9.44 14.19 -0.49
N PRO A 154 9.31 14.49 -1.80
CA PRO A 154 10.25 15.34 -2.51
C PRO A 154 10.31 16.74 -1.90
N ASP A 155 11.49 17.34 -1.91
CA ASP A 155 11.66 18.74 -1.56
C ASP A 155 12.04 19.57 -2.80
N GLU A 156 12.33 20.85 -2.58
CA GLU A 156 12.66 21.77 -3.67
C GLU A 156 14.10 21.64 -4.20
N ASN A 157 14.93 20.71 -3.63
CA ASN A 157 16.29 20.54 -4.08
C ASN A 157 16.39 19.57 -5.28
N PRO A 158 16.51 20.06 -6.54
CA PRO A 158 16.52 19.21 -7.72
C PRO A 158 17.79 18.38 -7.89
N LYS A 159 18.83 18.62 -7.07
CA LYS A 159 20.10 17.89 -7.13
C LYS A 159 20.10 16.60 -6.33
N GLU A 160 19.15 16.46 -5.42
CA GLU A 160 19.04 15.25 -4.62
C GLU A 160 18.52 14.07 -5.46
N GLU A 161 19.15 12.90 -5.30
CA GLU A 161 18.84 11.70 -6.09
C GLU A 161 17.39 11.24 -5.91
N LEU A 162 16.86 11.32 -4.69
CA LEU A 162 15.46 10.96 -4.40
C LEU A 162 14.47 11.85 -5.17
N ASN A 163 14.77 13.16 -5.32
CA ASN A 163 13.91 14.08 -6.04
C ASN A 163 13.94 13.85 -7.56
N LYS A 164 15.03 13.30 -8.10
CA LYS A 164 15.11 12.91 -9.52
C LYS A 164 14.24 11.69 -9.82
N ILE A 165 14.12 10.78 -8.87
CA ILE A 165 13.34 9.55 -8.99
C ILE A 165 11.86 9.82 -8.69
N MET A 166 11.57 10.46 -7.55
CA MET A 166 10.23 10.84 -7.10
C MET A 166 9.84 12.22 -7.63
N ARG A 167 9.74 12.36 -8.95
CA ARG A 167 9.67 13.64 -9.67
C ARG A 167 8.32 14.33 -9.67
N ILE A 168 7.26 13.71 -9.16
CA ILE A 168 5.93 14.31 -9.08
C ILE A 168 5.79 15.04 -7.74
N ASP A 169 5.38 16.30 -7.80
CA ASP A 169 5.14 17.15 -6.63
C ASP A 169 3.89 16.67 -5.86
N LEU A 170 4.11 15.95 -4.76
CA LEU A 170 3.02 15.48 -3.88
C LEU A 170 2.24 16.63 -3.22
N TYR A 171 2.86 17.79 -3.00
CA TYR A 171 2.14 18.95 -2.48
C TYR A 171 1.10 19.46 -3.48
N LYS A 172 1.46 19.47 -4.77
CA LYS A 172 0.53 19.82 -5.85
C LYS A 172 -0.60 18.79 -5.95
N VAL A 173 -0.26 17.51 -6.04
CA VAL A 173 -1.23 16.41 -6.11
C VAL A 173 -2.22 16.47 -4.95
N THR A 174 -1.73 16.67 -3.73
CA THR A 174 -2.59 16.75 -2.54
C THR A 174 -3.50 17.98 -2.56
N ARG A 175 -3.00 19.12 -2.99
CA ARG A 175 -3.84 20.32 -3.16
C ARG A 175 -4.95 20.11 -4.17
N GLU A 176 -4.65 19.47 -5.29
CA GLU A 176 -5.63 19.13 -6.33
C GLU A 176 -6.68 18.15 -5.82
N ALA A 177 -6.27 17.09 -5.09
CA ALA A 177 -7.18 16.15 -4.47
C ALA A 177 -8.12 16.84 -3.46
N LEU A 178 -7.59 17.69 -2.58
CA LEU A 178 -8.38 18.48 -1.61
C LEU A 178 -9.36 19.44 -2.30
N ALA A 179 -8.95 20.06 -3.39
CA ALA A 179 -9.77 21.02 -4.14
C ALA A 179 -10.83 20.35 -5.03
N SER A 180 -10.73 19.04 -5.26
CA SER A 180 -11.63 18.31 -6.17
C SER A 180 -13.07 18.22 -5.68
N GLY A 181 -13.32 18.40 -4.39
CA GLY A 181 -14.62 18.19 -3.75
C GLY A 181 -15.05 16.73 -3.64
N LYS A 182 -14.24 15.79 -4.14
CA LYS A 182 -14.51 14.34 -4.04
C LYS A 182 -14.22 13.81 -2.63
N GLN A 183 -14.79 12.65 -2.32
CA GLN A 183 -14.43 11.90 -1.12
C GLN A 183 -12.96 11.50 -1.19
N LEU A 184 -12.18 11.86 -0.19
CA LEU A 184 -10.79 11.42 -0.06
C LEU A 184 -10.72 10.02 0.53
N PRO A 185 -9.72 9.21 0.19
CA PRO A 185 -9.40 7.99 0.93
C PRO A 185 -9.01 8.31 2.38
N ASP A 186 -9.18 7.37 3.29
CA ASP A 186 -8.59 7.49 4.63
C ASP A 186 -7.06 7.50 4.51
N LEU A 187 -6.38 8.37 5.24
CA LEU A 187 -4.92 8.50 5.20
C LEU A 187 -4.28 8.15 6.55
N PHE A 188 -3.42 7.15 6.51
CA PHE A 188 -2.53 6.79 7.61
C PHE A 188 -1.10 7.12 7.21
N MET A 189 -0.38 7.84 8.07
CA MET A 189 1.05 8.11 7.89
C MET A 189 1.79 7.82 9.19
N CYS A 190 3.03 7.34 9.09
CA CYS A 190 3.93 7.23 10.22
C CYS A 190 5.36 7.63 9.84
N ILE A 191 6.14 7.99 10.85
CA ILE A 191 7.56 8.33 10.73
C ILE A 191 8.27 8.10 12.08
N GLY A 192 9.53 7.68 12.04
CA GLY A 192 10.41 7.67 13.20
C GLY A 192 11.06 9.04 13.41
N ASP A 193 11.24 9.47 14.66
CA ASP A 193 11.84 10.77 14.98
C ASP A 193 13.33 10.89 14.63
N LYS A 194 13.98 9.74 14.36
CA LYS A 194 15.38 9.65 13.88
C LYS A 194 15.49 9.35 12.38
N ASP A 195 14.36 9.25 11.69
CA ASP A 195 14.34 9.01 10.25
C ASP A 195 14.87 10.25 9.49
N PHE A 196 15.73 10.05 8.51
CA PHE A 196 16.28 11.14 7.70
C PHE A 196 15.21 11.91 6.88
N LEU A 197 14.01 11.34 6.70
CA LEU A 197 12.86 11.99 6.08
C LEU A 197 11.95 12.72 7.08
N TYR A 198 12.27 12.70 8.38
CA TYR A 198 11.41 13.21 9.46
C TYR A 198 10.91 14.63 9.21
N GLU A 199 11.81 15.56 8.89
CA GLU A 199 11.43 16.96 8.67
C GLU A 199 10.49 17.14 7.48
N ARG A 200 10.71 16.39 6.38
CA ARG A 200 9.90 16.46 5.17
C ARG A 200 8.50 15.91 5.41
N VAL A 201 8.42 14.76 6.04
CA VAL A 201 7.15 14.08 6.35
C VAL A 201 6.34 14.90 7.36
N THR A 202 6.98 15.42 8.41
CA THR A 202 6.34 16.28 9.41
C THR A 202 5.85 17.60 8.81
N ARG A 203 6.61 18.21 7.89
CA ARG A 203 6.18 19.41 7.15
C ARG A 203 4.96 19.13 6.29
N TYR A 204 4.95 18.01 5.56
CA TYR A 204 3.83 17.59 4.74
C TYR A 204 2.58 17.35 5.61
N HIS A 205 2.71 16.59 6.70
CA HIS A 205 1.66 16.35 7.67
C HIS A 205 1.05 17.66 8.19
N LYS A 206 1.87 18.58 8.72
CA LYS A 206 1.42 19.88 9.25
C LYS A 206 0.72 20.74 8.19
N THR A 207 1.09 20.60 6.92
CA THR A 207 0.50 21.36 5.81
C THR A 207 -0.91 20.88 5.46
N PHE A 208 -1.15 19.57 5.50
CA PHE A 208 -2.35 18.97 4.95
C PHE A 208 -3.32 18.39 5.97
N MET A 209 -2.86 17.94 7.12
CA MET A 209 -3.75 17.39 8.15
C MET A 209 -4.90 18.33 8.54
N PRO A 210 -4.68 19.64 8.75
CA PRO A 210 -5.77 20.56 9.09
C PRO A 210 -6.81 20.75 7.98
N LYS A 211 -6.51 20.34 6.76
CA LYS A 211 -7.36 20.45 5.56
C LYS A 211 -8.04 19.15 5.17
N TRP A 212 -7.79 18.06 5.90
CA TRP A 212 -8.33 16.74 5.62
C TRP A 212 -9.68 16.57 6.31
N HIS A 213 -10.78 16.96 5.64
CA HIS A 213 -12.07 17.14 6.31
C HIS A 213 -13.11 16.07 6.07
N ASN A 214 -13.06 15.34 4.93
CA ASN A 214 -14.12 14.44 4.52
C ASN A 214 -13.76 12.94 4.63
N SER A 215 -12.63 12.64 5.27
CA SER A 215 -12.18 11.27 5.58
C SER A 215 -11.30 11.26 6.83
N ARG A 216 -10.89 10.07 7.26
CA ARG A 216 -10.03 9.93 8.44
C ARG A 216 -8.59 10.23 8.07
N TYR A 217 -7.89 10.85 9.02
CA TYR A 217 -6.44 11.05 8.96
C TYR A 217 -5.82 10.58 10.26
N ARG A 218 -4.76 9.79 10.18
CA ARG A 218 -3.93 9.40 11.31
C ARG A 218 -2.47 9.63 11.00
N TYR A 219 -1.74 10.15 11.97
CA TYR A 219 -0.31 10.37 11.91
C TYR A 219 0.34 9.86 13.18
N ASP A 220 1.26 8.93 13.05
CA ASP A 220 1.99 8.33 14.16
C ASP A 220 3.46 8.78 14.07
N ASP A 221 3.89 9.58 15.06
CA ASP A 221 5.26 10.04 15.26
C ASP A 221 5.89 9.14 16.33
N LEU A 222 6.86 8.32 15.94
CA LEU A 222 7.37 7.26 16.79
C LEU A 222 8.79 7.56 17.30
N PRO A 223 8.97 7.62 18.63
CA PRO A 223 10.26 7.92 19.22
C PRO A 223 11.26 6.77 19.02
N ASN A 224 12.52 7.14 18.77
CA ASN A 224 13.68 6.26 18.65
C ASN A 224 13.70 5.30 17.46
N TYR A 225 12.87 5.52 16.43
CA TYR A 225 12.96 4.77 15.18
C TYR A 225 13.69 5.57 14.11
N GLU A 226 14.52 4.86 13.36
CA GLU A 226 15.19 5.32 12.14
C GLU A 226 14.37 4.94 10.89
N HIS A 227 14.99 5.02 9.70
CA HIS A 227 14.40 4.59 8.43
C HIS A 227 14.58 3.07 8.25
N GLU A 228 13.73 2.28 8.90
CA GLU A 228 13.98 0.84 9.08
C GLU A 228 12.71 -0.03 9.09
N PHE A 229 12.88 -1.32 8.80
CA PHE A 229 11.76 -2.27 8.80
C PHE A 229 11.12 -2.48 10.17
N ALA A 230 11.83 -2.22 11.28
CA ALA A 230 11.27 -2.38 12.62
C ALA A 230 10.03 -1.49 12.85
N ILE A 231 10.08 -0.22 12.39
CA ILE A 231 8.91 0.66 12.44
C ILE A 231 7.82 0.21 11.46
N TRP A 232 8.18 -0.19 10.24
CA TRP A 232 7.21 -0.54 9.20
C TRP A 232 6.48 -1.85 9.50
N ASP A 233 7.15 -2.86 10.08
CA ASP A 233 6.52 -4.10 10.55
C ASP A 233 5.51 -3.84 11.66
N LYS A 234 5.83 -2.93 12.58
CA LYS A 234 4.92 -2.50 13.64
C LYS A 234 3.72 -1.75 13.07
N GLU A 235 3.96 -0.76 12.21
CA GLU A 235 2.93 0.17 11.78
C GLU A 235 2.00 -0.39 10.71
N ILE A 236 2.43 -1.40 9.93
CA ILE A 236 1.51 -2.11 9.03
C ILE A 236 0.40 -2.84 9.80
N GLN A 237 0.70 -3.40 10.97
CA GLN A 237 -0.32 -4.01 11.83
C GLN A 237 -1.32 -2.96 12.33
N VAL A 238 -0.80 -1.81 12.79
CA VAL A 238 -1.64 -0.69 13.25
C VAL A 238 -2.54 -0.18 12.11
N PHE A 239 -2.01 -0.08 10.90
CA PHE A 239 -2.77 0.29 9.71
C PHE A 239 -3.88 -0.72 9.39
N LEU A 240 -3.59 -2.02 9.39
CA LEU A 240 -4.56 -3.08 9.12
C LEU A 240 -5.69 -3.12 10.18
N ASP A 241 -5.38 -2.78 11.43
CA ASP A 241 -6.40 -2.61 12.48
C ASP A 241 -7.24 -1.34 12.27
N TRP A 242 -6.63 -0.27 11.78
CA TRP A 242 -7.24 1.06 11.68
C TRP A 242 -8.13 1.22 10.44
N ILE A 243 -7.86 0.56 9.32
CA ILE A 243 -8.68 0.69 8.10
C ILE A 243 -10.13 0.34 8.33
N ARG A 244 -11.04 1.11 7.70
CA ARG A 244 -12.48 0.83 7.75
C ARG A 244 -12.80 -0.31 6.79
N ARG A 245 -13.44 -1.33 7.32
CA ARG A 245 -13.83 -2.51 6.55
C ARG A 245 -15.29 -2.87 6.83
N LYS A 246 -16.02 -3.24 5.78
CA LYS A 246 -17.42 -3.69 5.87
C LYS A 246 -17.64 -5.07 5.22
N ASP A 247 -16.55 -5.67 4.73
CA ASP A 247 -16.56 -6.98 4.10
C ASP A 247 -16.96 -8.10 5.09
N VAL A 248 -17.33 -9.25 4.55
CA VAL A 248 -17.76 -10.42 5.33
C VAL A 248 -16.70 -10.90 6.32
N TYR A 249 -15.42 -10.80 5.95
CA TYR A 249 -14.32 -11.25 6.80
C TYR A 249 -14.11 -10.37 8.04
N LYS A 250 -14.36 -9.06 7.92
CA LYS A 250 -14.33 -8.16 9.10
C LYS A 250 -15.37 -8.53 10.14
N GLN A 251 -16.56 -8.97 9.69
CA GLN A 251 -17.64 -9.39 10.58
C GLN A 251 -17.29 -10.68 11.34
N MET A 252 -16.42 -11.52 10.78
CA MET A 252 -15.95 -12.76 11.41
C MET A 252 -14.86 -12.53 12.48
N GLY A 253 -14.35 -11.31 12.61
CA GLY A 253 -13.24 -10.97 13.51
C GLY A 253 -11.87 -11.42 13.02
N LYS A 254 -10.84 -11.18 13.82
CA LYS A 254 -9.47 -11.63 13.52
C LYS A 254 -9.37 -13.16 13.59
N ASN A 255 -8.63 -13.74 12.65
CA ASN A 255 -8.23 -15.13 12.75
C ASN A 255 -7.13 -15.28 13.81
N LYS A 256 -7.22 -16.29 14.64
CA LYS A 256 -6.14 -16.64 15.58
C LYS A 256 -5.21 -17.62 14.86
N VAL A 257 -4.01 -17.18 14.54
CA VAL A 257 -2.98 -17.98 13.86
C VAL A 257 -1.91 -18.40 14.85
#